data_48f95ebf4b39009148e1de2a96d51838
#
_entry.id   48f95ebf4b39009148e1de2a96d51838
#
_cell.length_a   1.000
_cell.length_b   1.000
_cell.length_c   1.000
_cell.angle_alpha   90.00
_cell.angle_beta   90.00
_cell.angle_gamma   90.00
#
_symmetry.space_group_name_H-M   'P 1'
#
loop_
_entity.id
_entity.type
_entity.pdbx_description
1 polymer ?
#
loop_
_entity_poly.entity_id
_entity_poly.type
_entity_poly.pdbx_seq_one_letter_code
_entity_poly.pdbx_strand_id
1 'polypeptide(L)'
;LIGNSQSLSRASFNSDNIDVSFPFGYSIEGSTQQVLKELARDFRFDWRISSDKLYISDPDKYEKPNSVERAFMFTPNTGLIGRPIFVTGDGRDVEDSENRRKGVKFKSLINPLVRPGSAVKVQDTALEGVYRVNSVEYRGDWRGNSWEATYTCSKLNTR
;
A
#
# COMPACT_ATOMS: atom_id res chain seq x y z
N LEU A 1 5.60 -3.15 28.29
CA LEU A 1 6.79 -2.31 28.12
C LEU A 1 6.59 -1.30 26.99
N ILE A 2 5.64 -0.37 27.17
CA ILE A 2 5.48 0.80 26.29
C ILE A 2 5.97 2.01 27.10
N GLY A 3 7.27 2.04 27.32
CA GLY A 3 7.93 3.21 27.87
C GLY A 3 8.22 4.17 26.73
N ASN A 4 7.61 5.36 26.79
CA ASN A 4 7.91 6.53 25.92
C ASN A 4 7.63 6.42 24.43
N SER A 5 6.73 5.60 23.97
CA SER A 5 6.14 5.78 22.66
C SER A 5 4.90 6.68 22.79
N GLN A 6 4.88 7.77 22.01
CA GLN A 6 3.65 8.48 21.72
C GLN A 6 2.58 7.42 21.46
N SER A 7 1.46 7.48 22.16
CA SER A 7 0.42 6.47 22.11
C SER A 7 -0.18 6.42 20.71
N LEU A 8 0.32 5.50 19.89
CA LEU A 8 -0.28 5.24 18.59
C LEU A 8 -1.71 4.76 18.80
N SER A 9 -2.67 5.48 18.28
CA SER A 9 -4.06 5.04 18.32
C SER A 9 -4.31 4.00 17.21
N ARG A 10 -5.15 3.02 17.53
CA ARG A 10 -5.61 2.01 16.58
C ARG A 10 -6.51 2.67 15.53
N ALA A 11 -6.16 2.62 14.25
CA ALA A 11 -6.93 3.28 13.22
C ALA A 11 -7.84 2.33 12.43
N SER A 12 -7.32 1.22 11.97
CA SER A 12 -8.09 0.29 11.13
C SER A 12 -7.42 -1.08 11.14
N PHE A 13 -8.23 -2.13 11.32
CA PHE A 13 -7.82 -3.51 11.13
C PHE A 13 -8.72 -4.11 10.06
N ASN A 14 -8.17 -4.37 8.91
CA ASN A 14 -8.89 -5.01 7.81
C ASN A 14 -8.16 -6.30 7.41
N SER A 15 -7.99 -7.20 8.38
CA SER A 15 -7.40 -8.50 8.12
C SER A 15 -8.04 -9.56 9.02
N ASP A 16 -8.58 -10.57 8.39
CA ASP A 16 -9.16 -11.73 9.08
C ASP A 16 -8.07 -12.62 9.70
N ASN A 17 -6.80 -12.40 9.35
CA ASN A 17 -5.65 -13.22 9.78
C ASN A 17 -5.00 -12.71 11.07
N ILE A 18 -5.50 -11.64 11.69
CA ILE A 18 -4.87 -11.00 12.86
C ILE A 18 -5.47 -11.49 14.18
N ASP A 19 -6.58 -12.18 14.14
CA ASP A 19 -7.20 -12.76 15.35
C ASP A 19 -6.54 -14.11 15.67
N VAL A 20 -5.26 -14.06 16.03
CA VAL A 20 -4.47 -15.25 16.40
C VAL A 20 -4.31 -15.28 17.90
N SER A 21 -4.72 -16.38 18.51
CA SER A 21 -4.51 -16.65 19.93
C SER A 21 -3.22 -17.44 20.14
N PHE A 22 -2.38 -16.98 21.05
CA PHE A 22 -1.16 -17.67 21.47
C PHE A 22 -1.35 -18.29 22.84
N PRO A 23 -1.87 -19.52 22.95
CA PRO A 23 -2.20 -20.14 24.26
C PRO A 23 -0.97 -20.30 25.17
N PHE A 24 0.22 -20.38 24.58
CA PHE A 24 1.48 -20.50 25.33
C PHE A 24 2.31 -19.22 25.37
N GLY A 25 1.71 -18.09 24.94
CA GLY A 25 2.40 -16.82 24.79
C GLY A 25 3.22 -16.74 23.50
N TYR A 26 3.72 -15.57 23.21
CA TYR A 26 4.62 -15.29 22.07
C TYR A 26 5.80 -14.46 22.57
N SER A 27 7.00 -14.95 22.35
CA SER A 27 8.21 -14.24 22.77
C SER A 27 8.55 -13.16 21.75
N ILE A 28 8.67 -11.93 22.22
CA ILE A 28 8.98 -10.75 21.39
C ILE A 28 10.30 -10.17 21.86
N GLU A 29 11.26 -10.07 20.95
CA GLU A 29 12.56 -9.47 21.22
C GLU A 29 12.94 -8.50 20.11
N GLY A 30 13.41 -7.29 20.49
CA GLY A 30 13.85 -6.29 19.54
C GLY A 30 13.04 -4.99 19.57
N SER A 31 13.29 -4.11 18.60
CA SER A 31 12.55 -2.86 18.45
C SER A 31 11.13 -3.10 17.94
N THR A 32 10.20 -2.19 18.26
CA THR A 32 8.80 -2.27 17.79
C THR A 32 8.71 -2.45 16.26
N GLN A 33 9.59 -1.80 15.52
CA GLN A 33 9.62 -1.91 14.06
C GLN A 33 10.07 -3.31 13.59
N GLN A 34 11.07 -3.90 14.25
CA GLN A 34 11.53 -5.26 13.94
C GLN A 34 10.43 -6.27 14.23
N VAL A 35 9.81 -6.15 15.40
CA VAL A 35 8.68 -7.01 15.80
C VAL A 35 7.52 -6.92 14.81
N LEU A 36 7.12 -5.70 14.43
CA LEU A 36 6.05 -5.52 13.43
C LEU A 36 6.41 -6.12 12.06
N LYS A 37 7.67 -6.05 11.65
CA LYS A 37 8.14 -6.69 10.41
C LYS A 37 8.07 -8.22 10.48
N GLU A 38 8.49 -8.80 11.59
CA GLU A 38 8.44 -10.25 11.80
C GLU A 38 6.99 -10.75 11.83
N LEU A 39 6.14 -10.11 12.63
CA LEU A 39 4.72 -10.44 12.70
C LEU A 39 4.04 -10.27 11.33
N ALA A 40 4.36 -9.21 10.59
CA ALA A 40 3.82 -8.97 9.26
C ALA A 40 4.19 -10.07 8.27
N ARG A 41 5.43 -10.57 8.37
CA ARG A 41 5.90 -11.69 7.56
C ARG A 41 5.20 -13.00 7.94
N ASP A 42 5.13 -13.31 9.23
CA ASP A 42 4.63 -14.58 9.74
C ASP A 42 3.11 -14.71 9.58
N PHE A 43 2.38 -13.60 9.75
CA PHE A 43 0.91 -13.55 9.66
C PHE A 43 0.39 -12.93 8.37
N ARG A 44 1.25 -12.62 7.41
CA ARG A 44 0.90 -12.09 6.08
C ARG A 44 -0.01 -10.87 6.14
N PHE A 45 0.40 -9.84 6.85
CA PHE A 45 -0.26 -8.55 6.83
C PHE A 45 0.70 -7.42 6.45
N ASP A 46 0.18 -6.33 5.94
CA ASP A 46 0.89 -5.08 5.76
C ASP A 46 0.60 -4.12 6.89
N TRP A 47 1.57 -3.31 7.26
CA TRP A 47 1.38 -2.27 8.23
C TRP A 47 2.00 -0.96 7.78
N ARG A 48 1.39 0.14 8.21
CA ARG A 48 1.93 1.48 8.02
C ARG A 48 1.54 2.38 9.19
N ILE A 49 2.36 3.38 9.45
CA ILE A 49 2.07 4.44 10.41
C ILE A 49 1.82 5.72 9.61
N SER A 50 0.70 6.38 9.88
CA SER A 50 0.33 7.65 9.27
C SER A 50 -0.46 8.48 10.26
N SER A 51 -0.07 9.75 10.47
CA SER A 51 -0.73 10.67 11.41
C SER A 51 -0.91 10.05 12.81
N ASP A 52 0.16 9.48 13.36
CA ASP A 52 0.21 8.82 14.68
C ASP A 52 -0.76 7.65 14.86
N LYS A 53 -1.18 7.05 13.75
CA LYS A 53 -2.06 5.88 13.72
C LYS A 53 -1.38 4.72 13.04
N LEU A 54 -1.53 3.54 13.65
CA LEU A 54 -1.11 2.27 13.07
C LEU A 54 -2.26 1.70 12.25
N TYR A 55 -2.00 1.47 10.98
CA TYR A 55 -2.89 0.79 10.04
C TYR A 55 -2.34 -0.60 9.78
N ILE A 56 -3.19 -1.59 9.85
CA ILE A 56 -2.88 -2.97 9.50
C ILE A 56 -3.88 -3.41 8.45
N SER A 57 -3.40 -3.97 7.35
CA SER A 57 -4.23 -4.38 6.23
C SER A 57 -3.76 -5.71 5.65
N ASP A 58 -4.68 -6.43 5.05
CA ASP A 58 -4.38 -7.61 4.27
C ASP A 58 -3.71 -7.17 2.95
N PRO A 59 -2.54 -7.72 2.57
CA PRO A 59 -1.86 -7.37 1.33
C PRO A 59 -2.69 -7.71 0.08
N ASP A 60 -3.66 -8.62 0.21
CA ASP A 60 -4.54 -9.05 -0.87
C ASP A 60 -5.83 -8.24 -0.99
N LYS A 61 -6.13 -7.42 0.03
CA LYS A 61 -7.31 -6.56 0.08
C LYS A 61 -6.90 -5.10 -0.04
N TYR A 62 -7.76 -4.29 -0.63
CA TYR A 62 -7.58 -2.83 -0.62
C TYR A 62 -8.39 -2.19 0.50
N GLU A 63 -7.91 -1.07 1.01
CA GLU A 63 -8.68 -0.28 1.96
C GLU A 63 -9.85 0.40 1.24
N LYS A 64 -11.07 0.07 1.65
CA LYS A 64 -12.24 0.81 1.18
C LYS A 64 -12.22 2.19 1.83
N PRO A 65 -12.27 3.28 1.07
CA PRO A 65 -12.45 4.60 1.66
C PRO A 65 -13.78 4.65 2.40
N ASN A 66 -13.78 5.23 3.61
CA ASN A 66 -14.90 5.23 4.57
C ASN A 66 -16.24 5.81 4.05
N SER A 67 -16.34 6.26 2.82
CA SER A 67 -17.56 6.90 2.31
C SER A 67 -17.87 6.70 0.83
N VAL A 68 -16.96 6.18 0.02
CA VAL A 68 -17.21 6.02 -1.42
C VAL A 68 -16.47 4.80 -1.95
N GLU A 69 -17.20 3.81 -2.43
CA GLU A 69 -16.69 2.64 -3.16
C GLU A 69 -16.16 3.02 -4.57
N ARG A 70 -15.31 4.03 -4.66
CA ARG A 70 -14.78 4.49 -5.94
C ARG A 70 -13.27 4.25 -5.99
N ALA A 71 -12.84 3.39 -6.89
CA ALA A 71 -11.46 3.37 -7.32
C ALA A 71 -11.17 4.68 -8.06
N PHE A 72 -10.07 5.33 -7.72
CA PHE A 72 -9.61 6.49 -8.48
C PHE A 72 -9.20 6.04 -9.87
N MET A 73 -9.69 6.72 -10.90
CA MET A 73 -9.37 6.40 -12.29
C MET A 73 -8.27 7.32 -12.81
N PHE A 74 -7.19 6.71 -13.29
CA PHE A 74 -6.09 7.39 -13.96
C PHE A 74 -6.07 7.03 -15.45
N THR A 75 -6.35 8.03 -16.27
CA THR A 75 -6.29 7.96 -17.73
C THR A 75 -5.47 9.14 -18.25
N PRO A 76 -5.04 9.15 -19.50
CA PRO A 76 -4.38 10.32 -20.10
C PRO A 76 -5.19 11.60 -19.94
N ASN A 77 -6.53 11.51 -19.88
CA ASN A 77 -7.42 12.65 -19.72
C ASN A 77 -7.70 13.04 -18.26
N THR A 78 -7.33 12.18 -17.29
CA THR A 78 -7.60 12.41 -15.86
C THR A 78 -6.33 12.56 -15.03
N GLY A 79 -5.25 13.05 -15.66
CA GLY A 79 -4.03 13.43 -14.97
C GLY A 79 -2.93 12.37 -14.95
N LEU A 80 -3.03 11.28 -15.72
CA LEU A 80 -1.92 10.37 -15.95
C LEU A 80 -0.81 11.09 -16.73
N ILE A 81 0.42 11.00 -16.24
CA ILE A 81 1.59 11.62 -16.88
C ILE A 81 2.48 10.52 -17.49
N GLY A 82 2.66 10.57 -18.81
CA GLY A 82 3.43 9.57 -19.52
C GLY A 82 2.73 8.21 -19.57
N ARG A 83 3.50 7.15 -19.75
CA ARG A 83 2.97 5.77 -19.84
C ARG A 83 3.26 5.00 -18.56
N PRO A 84 2.29 4.21 -18.06
CA PRO A 84 2.55 3.26 -16.98
C PRO A 84 3.59 2.22 -17.40
N ILE A 85 4.44 1.83 -16.47
CA ILE A 85 5.43 0.77 -16.67
C ILE A 85 5.11 -0.41 -15.76
N PHE A 86 5.30 -1.62 -16.28
CA PHE A 86 5.23 -2.81 -15.47
C PHE A 86 6.46 -2.90 -14.56
N VAL A 87 6.23 -3.20 -13.30
CA VAL A 87 7.29 -3.49 -12.33
C VAL A 87 7.04 -4.88 -11.78
N THR A 88 8.10 -5.64 -11.56
CA THR A 88 8.01 -6.86 -10.78
C THR A 88 7.71 -6.47 -9.36
N GLY A 89 6.65 -7.05 -8.80
CA GLY A 89 6.04 -6.63 -7.55
C GLY A 89 7.01 -6.34 -6.43
N ASP A 90 6.52 -5.59 -5.48
CA ASP A 90 7.22 -5.07 -4.30
C ASP A 90 8.37 -5.93 -3.88
N GLY A 91 9.59 -5.46 -4.02
CA GLY A 91 10.83 -5.92 -3.42
C GLY A 91 10.84 -6.94 -2.26
N ARG A 92 9.78 -7.66 -2.06
CA ARG A 92 9.74 -8.90 -1.31
C ARG A 92 10.21 -9.99 -2.23
N ASP A 93 11.48 -10.36 -2.04
CA ASP A 93 12.04 -11.60 -2.58
C ASP A 93 11.19 -12.79 -2.10
N VAL A 94 10.13 -13.06 -2.83
CA VAL A 94 9.49 -14.36 -2.77
C VAL A 94 10.19 -15.18 -3.83
N GLU A 95 10.95 -16.18 -3.41
CA GLU A 95 11.71 -17.08 -4.29
C GLU A 95 10.86 -17.84 -5.31
N ASP A 96 9.55 -17.73 -5.28
CA ASP A 96 8.63 -18.33 -6.24
C ASP A 96 8.41 -17.40 -7.45
N SER A 97 9.11 -17.72 -8.51
CA SER A 97 9.03 -17.01 -9.80
C SER A 97 7.64 -17.03 -10.46
N GLU A 98 6.75 -17.93 -10.07
CA GLU A 98 5.39 -18.03 -10.63
C GLU A 98 4.37 -17.11 -9.94
N ASN A 99 4.62 -16.69 -8.69
CA ASN A 99 3.73 -15.84 -7.92
C ASN A 99 4.16 -14.36 -7.84
N ARG A 100 5.07 -13.92 -8.68
CA ARG A 100 5.42 -12.50 -8.78
C ARG A 100 4.21 -11.72 -9.23
N ARG A 101 3.53 -11.07 -8.30
CA ARG A 101 2.44 -10.15 -8.61
C ARG A 101 2.99 -9.08 -9.54
N LYS A 102 2.49 -9.05 -10.77
CA LYS A 102 2.82 -8.00 -11.72
C LYS A 102 2.31 -6.68 -11.14
N GLY A 103 3.22 -5.80 -10.80
CA GLY A 103 2.91 -4.46 -10.36
C GLY A 103 2.93 -3.48 -11.53
N VAL A 104 2.48 -2.27 -11.25
CA VAL A 104 2.56 -1.16 -12.18
C VAL A 104 3.11 0.08 -11.46
N LYS A 105 3.98 0.81 -12.12
CA LYS A 105 4.44 2.11 -11.68
C LYS A 105 4.00 3.16 -12.69
N PHE A 106 3.36 4.21 -12.20
CA PHE A 106 2.90 5.30 -13.05
C PHE A 106 3.01 6.64 -12.34
N LYS A 107 2.99 7.71 -13.12
CA LYS A 107 2.99 9.08 -12.63
C LYS A 107 1.65 9.75 -12.91
N SER A 108 1.24 10.62 -12.03
CA SER A 108 0.10 11.50 -12.26
C SER A 108 0.29 12.87 -11.64
N LEU A 109 -0.64 13.78 -11.93
CA LEU A 109 -0.80 14.99 -11.14
C LEU A 109 -1.08 14.61 -9.67
N ILE A 110 -0.65 15.46 -8.74
CA ILE A 110 -0.81 15.21 -7.31
C ILE A 110 -2.29 15.08 -6.96
N ASN A 111 -2.64 13.95 -6.38
CA ASN A 111 -3.95 13.71 -5.80
C ASN A 111 -3.78 13.28 -4.32
N PRO A 112 -4.07 14.15 -3.35
CA PRO A 112 -3.85 13.87 -1.93
C PRO A 112 -4.82 12.84 -1.35
N LEU A 113 -5.88 12.51 -2.08
CA LEU A 113 -6.86 11.51 -1.64
C LEU A 113 -6.38 10.08 -1.89
N VAL A 114 -5.46 9.90 -2.84
CA VAL A 114 -4.88 8.58 -3.14
C VAL A 114 -3.73 8.30 -2.17
N ARG A 115 -3.91 7.29 -1.35
CA ARG A 115 -2.96 6.90 -0.29
C ARG A 115 -2.53 5.45 -0.49
N PRO A 116 -1.40 5.01 0.11
CA PRO A 116 -1.09 3.59 0.19
C PRO A 116 -2.28 2.80 0.77
N GLY A 117 -2.62 1.68 0.14
CA GLY A 117 -3.82 0.88 0.44
C GLY A 117 -5.04 1.19 -0.44
N SER A 118 -5.10 2.34 -1.10
CA SER A 118 -6.21 2.69 -1.99
C SER A 118 -6.26 1.82 -3.23
N ALA A 119 -7.47 1.57 -3.75
CA ALA A 119 -7.66 0.98 -5.06
C ALA A 119 -7.63 2.07 -6.14
N VAL A 120 -6.91 1.82 -7.21
CA VAL A 120 -6.83 2.69 -8.38
C VAL A 120 -7.09 1.89 -9.65
N LYS A 121 -7.87 2.45 -10.56
CA LYS A 121 -8.01 1.93 -11.91
C LYS A 121 -7.08 2.72 -12.82
N VAL A 122 -6.16 2.05 -13.49
CA VAL A 122 -5.27 2.66 -14.49
C VAL A 122 -5.73 2.18 -15.85
N GLN A 123 -5.92 3.11 -16.76
CA GLN A 123 -6.35 2.83 -18.12
C GLN A 123 -5.53 3.69 -19.10
N ASP A 124 -4.72 3.01 -19.89
CA ASP A 124 -3.96 3.56 -21.01
C ASP A 124 -4.07 2.62 -22.20
N THR A 125 -3.57 3.01 -23.36
CA THR A 125 -3.60 2.22 -24.60
C THR A 125 -2.95 0.83 -24.48
N ALA A 126 -1.95 0.68 -23.61
CA ALA A 126 -1.20 -0.56 -23.40
C ALA A 126 -1.56 -1.29 -22.10
N LEU A 127 -2.33 -0.67 -21.21
CA LEU A 127 -2.59 -1.20 -19.89
C LEU A 127 -3.98 -0.81 -19.39
N GLU A 128 -4.76 -1.80 -19.00
CA GLU A 128 -5.99 -1.59 -18.23
C GLU A 128 -6.03 -2.55 -17.05
N GLY A 129 -6.33 -2.02 -15.86
CA GLY A 129 -6.45 -2.87 -14.68
C GLY A 129 -6.76 -2.10 -13.41
N VAL A 130 -7.14 -2.86 -12.38
CA VAL A 130 -7.33 -2.36 -11.02
C VAL A 130 -6.14 -2.80 -10.17
N TYR A 131 -5.59 -1.86 -9.44
CA TYR A 131 -4.36 -2.03 -8.67
C TYR A 131 -4.55 -1.49 -7.27
N ARG A 132 -3.82 -2.05 -6.32
CA ARG A 132 -3.66 -1.51 -4.97
C ARG A 132 -2.40 -0.66 -4.92
N VAL A 133 -2.52 0.54 -4.41
CA VAL A 133 -1.37 1.43 -4.20
C VAL A 133 -0.55 0.94 -3.02
N ASN A 134 0.73 0.67 -3.24
CA ASN A 134 1.66 0.24 -2.21
C ASN A 134 2.44 1.43 -1.65
N SER A 135 2.92 2.30 -2.54
CA SER A 135 3.63 3.51 -2.15
C SER A 135 3.30 4.68 -3.07
N VAL A 136 3.41 5.87 -2.51
CA VAL A 136 3.23 7.13 -3.23
C VAL A 136 4.44 8.01 -2.92
N GLU A 137 5.09 8.50 -3.96
CA GLU A 137 6.17 9.47 -3.87
C GLU A 137 5.70 10.78 -4.49
N TYR A 138 5.69 11.85 -3.71
CA TYR A 138 5.33 13.18 -4.19
C TYR A 138 6.58 13.97 -4.54
N ARG A 139 6.57 14.59 -5.70
CA ARG A 139 7.60 15.50 -6.14
C ARG A 139 6.99 16.83 -6.51
N GLY A 140 7.48 17.88 -5.89
CA GLY A 140 7.06 19.25 -6.17
C GLY A 140 8.25 20.19 -6.15
N ASP A 141 8.26 21.17 -7.05
CA ASP A 141 9.28 22.20 -7.09
C ASP A 141 8.58 23.58 -7.07
N TRP A 142 8.93 24.39 -6.07
CA TRP A 142 8.38 25.73 -5.90
C TRP A 142 8.72 26.68 -7.07
N ARG A 143 9.85 26.46 -7.71
CA ARG A 143 10.34 27.27 -8.83
C ARG A 143 10.19 26.60 -10.19
N GLY A 144 9.82 25.34 -10.20
CA GLY A 144 9.60 24.53 -11.38
C GLY A 144 8.14 24.19 -11.59
N ASN A 145 7.84 23.56 -12.72
CA ASN A 145 6.48 23.19 -13.08
C ASN A 145 6.13 21.73 -12.73
N SER A 146 7.01 21.01 -12.02
CA SER A 146 6.83 19.59 -11.73
C SER A 146 6.07 19.40 -10.43
N TRP A 147 4.77 19.20 -10.51
CA TRP A 147 3.94 18.77 -9.37
C TRP A 147 3.33 17.41 -9.71
N GLU A 148 4.09 16.37 -9.40
CA GLU A 148 3.74 15.01 -9.78
C GLU A 148 3.76 14.04 -8.60
N ALA A 149 2.95 13.01 -8.69
CA ALA A 149 2.97 11.86 -7.78
C ALA A 149 3.34 10.60 -8.56
N THR A 150 4.26 9.83 -8.04
CA THR A 150 4.64 8.52 -8.56
C THR A 150 4.03 7.45 -7.69
N TYR A 151 3.23 6.59 -8.29
CA TYR A 151 2.55 5.49 -7.62
C TYR A 151 3.21 4.17 -7.97
N THR A 152 3.51 3.36 -6.97
CA THR A 152 3.89 1.96 -7.13
C THR A 152 2.75 1.09 -6.62
N CYS A 153 2.26 0.21 -7.47
CA CYS A 153 1.03 -0.53 -7.23
C CYS A 153 1.22 -2.02 -7.51
N SER A 154 0.47 -2.86 -6.81
CA SER A 154 0.34 -4.28 -7.10
C SER A 154 -1.02 -4.59 -7.73
N LYS A 155 -1.07 -5.58 -8.61
CA LYS A 155 -2.32 -6.00 -9.24
C LYS A 155 -3.25 -6.60 -8.18
N LEU A 156 -4.50 -6.14 -8.15
CA LEU A 156 -5.55 -6.78 -7.37
C LEU A 156 -6.05 -8.01 -8.13
N ASN A 157 -6.00 -9.16 -7.48
CA ASN A 157 -6.71 -10.34 -7.97
C ASN A 157 -8.18 -10.15 -7.59
N THR A 158 -8.99 -9.66 -8.51
CA THR A 158 -10.45 -9.75 -8.40
C THR A 158 -10.83 -11.21 -8.53
N ARG A 159 -11.11 -11.85 -7.40
CA ARG A 159 -11.88 -13.12 -7.37
C ARG A 159 -13.34 -12.79 -7.40
#